data_af819232a9a14a23175ed0d4d370eaf8
#
_entry.id   af819232a9a14a23175ed0d4d370eaf8
#
_cell.length_a   1.000
_cell.length_b   1.000
_cell.length_c   1.000
_cell.angle_alpha   90.00
_cell.angle_beta   90.00
_cell.angle_gamma   90.00
#
_symmetry.space_group_name_H-M   'P 1'
#
loop_
_entity.id
_entity.type
_entity.pdbx_description
1 polymer ?
#
loop_
_entity_poly.entity_id
_entity_poly.type
_entity_poly.pdbx_seq_one_letter_code
_entity_poly.pdbx_strand_id
1 'polypeptide(L)'
;RASVILHEMAHMWFGDLVTMSWFDDVWTKEVFANFMAAKIVHPSFPEVNHDLRFFLAHHDTAYRVDRTAGANPIRQPLENLKEAGSLYGPIIYQKAPIVMRQLERLVGEDLFRDGLREYLQTFRYGNASWPDLIDILDRRADAGQGGLPAYAAHAARSHLPADGARGTPYE
;
A
#
# COMPACT_ATOMS: atom_id res chain seq x y z
N ARG A 1 7.21 20.08 -5.46
CA ARG A 1 8.27 19.54 -6.34
C ARG A 1 9.09 18.47 -5.62
N ALA A 2 9.56 18.70 -4.38
CA ALA A 2 10.34 17.69 -3.63
C ALA A 2 9.65 16.34 -3.54
N SER A 3 8.34 16.30 -3.22
CA SER A 3 7.57 15.06 -3.10
C SER A 3 7.56 14.24 -4.39
N VAL A 4 7.46 14.89 -5.55
CA VAL A 4 7.48 14.18 -6.85
C VAL A 4 8.86 13.57 -7.10
N ILE A 5 9.93 14.34 -6.89
CA ILE A 5 11.30 13.83 -7.08
C ILE A 5 11.56 12.62 -6.17
N LEU A 6 11.14 12.69 -4.91
CA LEU A 6 11.35 11.62 -3.94
C LEU A 6 10.44 10.42 -4.19
N HIS A 7 9.25 10.62 -4.78
CA HIS A 7 8.40 9.57 -5.27
C HIS A 7 9.09 8.75 -6.37
N GLU A 8 9.59 9.42 -7.40
CA GLU A 8 10.34 8.76 -8.49
C GLU A 8 11.62 8.07 -7.99
N MET A 9 12.34 8.71 -7.05
CA MET A 9 13.49 8.06 -6.42
C MET A 9 13.11 6.79 -5.64
N ALA A 10 12.00 6.79 -4.95
CA ALA A 10 11.56 5.63 -4.17
C ALA A 10 11.21 4.43 -5.06
N HIS A 11 10.81 4.66 -6.30
CA HIS A 11 10.61 3.59 -7.28
C HIS A 11 11.87 2.77 -7.55
N MET A 12 13.08 3.30 -7.33
CA MET A 12 14.32 2.52 -7.41
C MET A 12 14.32 1.30 -6.47
N TRP A 13 13.59 1.37 -5.37
CA TRP A 13 13.41 0.24 -4.43
C TRP A 13 12.07 -0.47 -4.65
N PHE A 14 10.98 0.29 -4.75
CA PHE A 14 9.62 -0.22 -4.88
C PHE A 14 9.15 -0.06 -6.33
N GLY A 15 9.44 -1.03 -7.15
CA GLY A 15 9.19 -1.05 -8.58
C GLY A 15 10.36 -1.58 -9.38
N ASP A 16 11.60 -1.18 -9.03
CA ASP A 16 12.81 -1.59 -9.74
C ASP A 16 13.56 -2.69 -8.98
N LEU A 17 14.01 -2.44 -7.73
CA LEU A 17 14.74 -3.45 -6.95
C LEU A 17 13.85 -4.66 -6.63
N VAL A 18 12.60 -4.41 -6.25
CA VAL A 18 11.56 -5.42 -6.07
C VAL A 18 10.36 -5.00 -6.90
N THR A 19 9.98 -5.83 -7.85
CA THR A 19 8.85 -5.60 -8.76
C THR A 19 7.65 -6.45 -8.32
N MET A 20 6.43 -6.01 -8.56
CA MET A 20 5.24 -6.82 -8.33
C MET A 20 5.26 -8.07 -9.20
N SER A 21 4.74 -9.18 -8.67
CA SER A 21 4.61 -10.44 -9.41
C SER A 21 3.63 -10.33 -10.56
N TRP A 22 2.57 -9.53 -10.38
CA TRP A 22 1.59 -9.20 -11.43
C TRP A 22 0.95 -7.83 -11.18
N PHE A 23 0.24 -7.32 -12.17
CA PHE A 23 -0.33 -5.97 -12.15
C PHE A 23 -1.49 -5.78 -11.16
N ASP A 24 -2.08 -6.85 -10.63
CA ASP A 24 -3.03 -6.76 -9.50
C ASP A 24 -2.40 -6.14 -8.24
N ASP A 25 -1.07 -6.25 -8.11
CA ASP A 25 -0.28 -5.62 -7.05
C ASP A 25 0.44 -4.32 -7.49
N VAL A 26 0.14 -3.76 -8.68
CA VAL A 26 0.77 -2.52 -9.16
C VAL A 26 0.60 -1.34 -8.20
N TRP A 27 -0.47 -1.31 -7.45
CA TRP A 27 -0.76 -0.29 -6.45
C TRP A 27 0.31 -0.22 -5.36
N THR A 28 0.98 -1.33 -5.05
CA THR A 28 2.01 -1.38 -3.99
C THR A 28 3.19 -0.47 -4.29
N LYS A 29 3.71 -0.47 -5.52
CA LYS A 29 4.83 0.40 -5.89
C LYS A 29 4.46 1.87 -5.78
N GLU A 30 3.25 2.25 -6.19
CA GLU A 30 2.78 3.63 -6.15
C GLU A 30 2.56 4.11 -4.70
N VAL A 31 1.96 3.27 -3.88
CA VAL A 31 1.71 3.63 -2.49
C VAL A 31 2.99 3.71 -1.68
N PHE A 32 3.94 2.78 -1.91
CA PHE A 32 5.24 2.85 -1.23
C PHE A 32 6.07 4.03 -1.70
N ALA A 33 6.05 4.37 -2.98
CA ALA A 33 6.73 5.56 -3.49
C ALA A 33 6.20 6.84 -2.81
N ASN A 34 4.88 6.99 -2.72
CA ASN A 34 4.26 8.10 -1.99
C ASN A 34 4.59 8.10 -0.49
N PHE A 35 4.54 6.93 0.14
CA PHE A 35 4.82 6.75 1.56
C PHE A 35 6.26 7.15 1.90
N MET A 36 7.25 6.67 1.15
CA MET A 36 8.67 7.01 1.36
C MET A 36 8.95 8.48 1.07
N ALA A 37 8.36 9.05 0.02
CA ALA A 37 8.48 10.47 -0.26
C ALA A 37 7.96 11.31 0.91
N ALA A 38 6.84 10.93 1.51
CA ALA A 38 6.29 11.61 2.68
C ALA A 38 7.22 11.51 3.90
N LYS A 39 7.77 10.33 4.19
CA LYS A 39 8.72 10.11 5.29
C LYS A 39 9.98 11.00 5.21
N ILE A 40 10.42 11.33 4.00
CA ILE A 40 11.59 12.20 3.78
C ILE A 40 11.19 13.67 3.77
N VAL A 41 10.08 14.03 3.12
CA VAL A 41 9.64 15.42 2.98
C VAL A 41 9.17 15.99 4.32
N HIS A 42 8.44 15.22 5.13
CA HIS A 42 7.83 15.74 6.35
C HIS A 42 8.86 16.33 7.33
N PRO A 43 9.96 15.64 7.69
CA PRO A 43 10.97 16.21 8.57
C PRO A 43 11.70 17.42 7.98
N SER A 44 11.74 17.53 6.65
CA SER A 44 12.41 18.65 5.95
C SER A 44 11.60 19.94 5.94
N PHE A 45 10.31 19.89 6.28
CA PHE A 45 9.40 21.05 6.29
C PHE A 45 8.52 21.01 7.55
N PRO A 46 9.13 21.18 8.75
CA PRO A 46 8.42 21.01 10.01
C PRO A 46 7.34 22.10 10.27
N GLU A 47 7.39 23.22 9.55
CA GLU A 47 6.38 24.28 9.60
C GLU A 47 5.05 23.92 8.94
N VAL A 48 5.02 22.83 8.15
CA VAL A 48 3.83 22.38 7.45
C VAL A 48 3.06 21.36 8.30
N ASN A 49 1.77 21.60 8.50
CA ASN A 49 0.91 20.56 9.10
C ASN A 49 0.67 19.44 8.11
N HIS A 50 1.55 18.43 8.13
CA HIS A 50 1.53 17.31 7.21
C HIS A 50 0.33 16.39 7.39
N ASP A 51 -0.23 16.28 8.60
CA ASP A 51 -1.45 15.49 8.85
C ASP A 51 -2.66 16.12 8.18
N LEU A 52 -2.83 17.43 8.35
CA LEU A 52 -3.89 18.17 7.67
C LEU A 52 -3.73 18.10 6.15
N ARG A 53 -2.50 18.28 5.68
CA ARG A 53 -2.21 18.20 4.24
C ARG A 53 -2.52 16.82 3.67
N PHE A 54 -2.16 15.75 4.37
CA PHE A 54 -2.48 14.39 3.99
C PHE A 54 -4.00 14.18 3.95
N PHE A 55 -4.70 14.63 4.98
CA PHE A 55 -6.15 14.55 5.03
C PHE A 55 -6.81 15.23 3.82
N LEU A 56 -6.45 16.48 3.56
CA LEU A 56 -7.00 17.25 2.46
C LEU A 56 -6.65 16.67 1.08
N ALA A 57 -5.46 16.09 0.94
CA ALA A 57 -5.01 15.53 -0.33
C ALA A 57 -5.68 14.20 -0.67
N HIS A 58 -6.00 13.38 0.33
CA HIS A 58 -6.41 12.00 0.08
C HIS A 58 -7.87 11.71 0.43
N HIS A 59 -8.36 12.15 1.60
CA HIS A 59 -9.64 11.66 2.13
C HIS A 59 -10.85 12.07 1.31
N ASP A 60 -10.96 13.33 0.90
CA ASP A 60 -12.13 13.81 0.16
C ASP A 60 -12.27 13.09 -1.20
N THR A 61 -11.18 12.98 -1.94
CA THR A 61 -11.19 12.31 -3.25
C THR A 61 -11.41 10.80 -3.12
N ALA A 62 -10.76 10.16 -2.15
CA ALA A 62 -10.98 8.74 -1.88
C ALA A 62 -12.44 8.47 -1.52
N TYR A 63 -13.01 9.27 -0.63
CA TYR A 63 -14.41 9.13 -0.19
C TYR A 63 -15.41 9.32 -1.31
N ARG A 64 -15.19 10.30 -2.19
CA ARG A 64 -16.08 10.56 -3.34
C ARG A 64 -16.17 9.36 -4.28
N VAL A 65 -15.06 8.67 -4.51
CA VAL A 65 -15.03 7.52 -5.43
C VAL A 65 -15.48 6.24 -4.73
N ASP A 66 -14.98 5.97 -3.52
CA ASP A 66 -15.16 4.70 -2.82
C ASP A 66 -16.61 4.41 -2.40
N ARG A 67 -17.47 5.43 -2.32
CA ARG A 67 -18.90 5.29 -2.00
C ARG A 67 -19.83 5.29 -3.20
N THR A 68 -19.29 5.20 -4.41
CA THR A 68 -20.09 5.13 -5.64
C THR A 68 -20.27 3.69 -6.10
N ALA A 69 -21.24 3.44 -6.98
CA ALA A 69 -21.42 2.13 -7.60
C ALA A 69 -20.20 1.66 -8.44
N GLY A 70 -19.30 2.58 -8.79
CA GLY A 70 -18.05 2.28 -9.49
C GLY A 70 -16.85 2.12 -8.55
N ALA A 71 -17.08 1.96 -7.24
CA ALA A 71 -15.99 1.71 -6.30
C ALA A 71 -15.33 0.36 -6.59
N ASN A 72 -13.99 0.36 -6.53
CA ASN A 72 -13.19 -0.83 -6.75
C ASN A 72 -12.33 -1.14 -5.51
N PRO A 73 -11.98 -2.41 -5.25
CA PRO A 73 -10.96 -2.72 -4.26
C PRO A 73 -9.61 -2.11 -4.67
N ILE A 74 -8.71 -1.93 -3.71
CA ILE A 74 -7.35 -1.43 -3.99
C ILE A 74 -6.60 -2.43 -4.87
N ARG A 75 -6.62 -3.71 -4.49
CA ARG A 75 -6.10 -4.80 -5.28
C ARG A 75 -7.19 -5.29 -6.23
N GLN A 76 -6.97 -5.14 -7.52
CA GLN A 76 -7.94 -5.52 -8.54
C GLN A 76 -7.37 -6.65 -9.38
N PRO A 77 -8.11 -7.76 -9.57
CA PRO A 77 -7.70 -8.81 -10.49
C PRO A 77 -7.52 -8.23 -11.89
N LEU A 78 -6.41 -8.56 -12.52
CA LEU A 78 -6.11 -8.16 -13.89
C LEU A 78 -5.85 -9.39 -14.73
N GLU A 79 -6.81 -9.74 -15.59
CA GLU A 79 -6.68 -10.90 -16.51
C GLU A 79 -5.92 -10.52 -17.78
N ASN A 80 -6.02 -9.25 -18.19
CA ASN A 80 -5.43 -8.80 -19.45
C ASN A 80 -4.59 -7.52 -19.24
N LEU A 81 -3.33 -7.57 -19.63
CA LEU A 81 -2.41 -6.43 -19.53
C LEU A 81 -2.90 -5.16 -20.24
N LYS A 82 -3.72 -5.28 -21.27
CA LYS A 82 -4.33 -4.14 -21.98
C LYS A 82 -5.20 -3.28 -21.05
N GLU A 83 -5.71 -3.85 -19.98
CA GLU A 83 -6.57 -3.18 -19.00
C GLU A 83 -5.77 -2.55 -17.86
N ALA A 84 -4.46 -2.77 -17.79
CA ALA A 84 -3.60 -2.27 -16.71
C ALA A 84 -3.72 -0.74 -16.52
N GLY A 85 -3.92 0.01 -17.60
CA GLY A 85 -4.11 1.46 -17.54
C GLY A 85 -5.33 1.90 -16.73
N SER A 86 -6.37 1.07 -16.64
CA SER A 86 -7.59 1.36 -15.88
C SER A 86 -7.40 1.25 -14.35
N LEU A 87 -6.34 0.56 -13.91
CA LEU A 87 -6.03 0.41 -12.49
C LEU A 87 -5.54 1.73 -11.86
N TYR A 88 -4.90 2.60 -12.66
CA TYR A 88 -4.35 3.85 -12.17
C TYR A 88 -5.44 4.89 -11.98
N GLY A 89 -5.74 5.23 -10.72
CA GLY A 89 -6.81 6.16 -10.40
C GLY A 89 -6.89 6.50 -8.90
N PRO A 90 -7.96 7.19 -8.48
CA PRO A 90 -8.12 7.65 -7.10
C PRO A 90 -8.03 6.55 -6.04
N ILE A 91 -8.38 5.32 -6.37
CA ILE A 91 -8.28 4.19 -5.44
C ILE A 91 -6.80 3.90 -5.13
N ILE A 92 -5.93 3.85 -6.13
CA ILE A 92 -4.50 3.63 -5.93
C ILE A 92 -3.82 4.85 -5.31
N TYR A 93 -4.10 6.06 -5.84
CA TYR A 93 -3.36 7.26 -5.43
C TYR A 93 -3.92 7.97 -4.22
N GLN A 94 -5.18 7.71 -3.83
CA GLN A 94 -5.83 8.41 -2.72
C GLN A 94 -6.26 7.47 -1.60
N LYS A 95 -6.97 6.37 -1.88
CA LYS A 95 -7.42 5.42 -0.87
C LYS A 95 -6.27 4.55 -0.33
N ALA A 96 -5.44 3.98 -1.20
CA ALA A 96 -4.35 3.11 -0.79
C ALA A 96 -3.35 3.76 0.18
N PRO A 97 -2.93 5.04 0.02
CA PRO A 97 -2.10 5.73 1.02
C PRO A 97 -2.75 5.83 2.40
N ILE A 98 -4.09 6.00 2.47
CA ILE A 98 -4.81 6.03 3.75
C ILE A 98 -4.71 4.67 4.43
N VAL A 99 -4.97 3.59 3.70
CA VAL A 99 -4.89 2.21 4.22
C VAL A 99 -3.45 1.87 4.65
N MET A 100 -2.46 2.24 3.85
CA MET A 100 -1.04 2.02 4.19
C MET A 100 -0.64 2.73 5.48
N ARG A 101 -1.08 3.98 5.67
CA ARG A 101 -0.84 4.73 6.90
C ARG A 101 -1.55 4.13 8.10
N GLN A 102 -2.74 3.58 7.91
CA GLN A 102 -3.44 2.84 8.95
C GLN A 102 -2.71 1.55 9.33
N LEU A 103 -2.21 0.80 8.35
CA LEU A 103 -1.41 -0.40 8.58
C LEU A 103 -0.15 -0.07 9.39
N GLU A 104 0.62 0.94 9.00
CA GLU A 104 1.80 1.37 9.77
C GLU A 104 1.45 1.70 11.22
N ARG A 105 0.38 2.48 11.45
CA ARG A 105 -0.05 2.84 12.81
C ARG A 105 -0.47 1.63 13.63
N LEU A 106 -1.00 0.63 12.98
CA LEU A 106 -1.51 -0.59 13.61
C LEU A 106 -0.38 -1.52 14.05
N VAL A 107 0.63 -1.73 13.17
CA VAL A 107 1.75 -2.61 13.46
C VAL A 107 2.88 -1.92 14.23
N GLY A 108 2.88 -0.59 14.21
CA GLY A 108 3.95 0.23 14.76
C GLY A 108 5.05 0.54 13.74
N GLU A 109 5.61 1.75 13.85
CA GLU A 109 6.56 2.29 12.87
C GLU A 109 7.84 1.44 12.75
N ASP A 110 8.38 0.97 13.87
CA ASP A 110 9.62 0.17 13.87
C ASP A 110 9.41 -1.19 13.21
N LEU A 111 8.34 -1.90 13.56
CA LEU A 111 8.03 -3.20 12.98
C LEU A 111 7.74 -3.06 11.47
N PHE A 112 6.99 -2.05 11.08
CA PHE A 112 6.68 -1.78 9.68
C PHE A 112 7.95 -1.49 8.88
N ARG A 113 8.82 -0.61 9.38
CA ARG A 113 10.12 -0.29 8.77
C ARG A 113 10.99 -1.53 8.59
N ASP A 114 11.11 -2.35 9.64
CA ASP A 114 11.97 -3.52 9.60
C ASP A 114 11.37 -4.63 8.74
N GLY A 115 10.05 -4.74 8.66
CA GLY A 115 9.35 -5.59 7.71
C GLY A 115 9.62 -5.19 6.26
N LEU A 116 9.56 -3.90 5.95
CA LEU A 116 9.89 -3.39 4.62
C LEU A 116 11.37 -3.64 4.25
N ARG A 117 12.29 -3.51 5.21
CA ARG A 117 13.71 -3.85 4.98
C ARG A 117 13.90 -5.33 4.65
N GLU A 118 13.24 -6.20 5.40
CA GLU A 118 13.27 -7.65 5.12
C GLU A 118 12.67 -7.96 3.74
N TYR A 119 11.53 -7.35 3.40
CA TYR A 119 10.90 -7.49 2.10
C TYR A 119 11.86 -7.12 0.96
N LEU A 120 12.49 -5.94 1.03
CA LEU A 120 13.44 -5.50 0.01
C LEU A 120 14.70 -6.38 -0.06
N GLN A 121 15.16 -6.94 1.06
CA GLN A 121 16.32 -7.84 1.08
C GLN A 121 15.98 -9.23 0.52
N THR A 122 14.83 -9.76 0.89
CA THR A 122 14.40 -11.12 0.50
C THR A 122 14.12 -11.21 -0.99
N PHE A 123 13.44 -10.19 -1.53
CA PHE A 123 12.98 -10.20 -2.92
C PHE A 123 13.81 -9.33 -3.88
N ARG A 124 15.00 -8.89 -3.44
CA ARG A 124 15.90 -8.04 -4.26
C ARG A 124 16.17 -8.66 -5.64
N TYR A 125 16.04 -7.82 -6.66
CA TYR A 125 16.21 -8.21 -8.07
C TYR A 125 15.21 -9.28 -8.54
N GLY A 126 14.07 -9.37 -7.88
CA GLY A 126 13.02 -10.33 -8.18
C GLY A 126 11.64 -9.73 -8.05
N ASN A 127 10.67 -10.63 -7.93
CA ASN A 127 9.25 -10.28 -7.85
C ASN A 127 8.68 -10.68 -6.50
N ALA A 128 7.75 -9.88 -6.02
CA ALA A 128 6.99 -10.16 -4.82
C ALA A 128 5.54 -9.69 -4.97
N SER A 129 4.66 -10.27 -4.17
CA SER A 129 3.26 -9.91 -4.08
C SER A 129 2.96 -9.16 -2.78
N TRP A 130 1.78 -8.57 -2.68
CA TRP A 130 1.30 -8.01 -1.42
C TRP A 130 1.21 -9.04 -0.27
N PRO A 131 0.68 -10.27 -0.50
CA PRO A 131 0.72 -11.33 0.51
C PRO A 131 2.11 -11.61 1.10
N ASP A 132 3.17 -11.59 0.28
CA ASP A 132 4.53 -11.83 0.77
C ASP A 132 4.95 -10.79 1.82
N LEU A 133 4.58 -9.52 1.63
CA LEU A 133 4.84 -8.49 2.64
C LEU A 133 4.02 -8.70 3.91
N ILE A 134 2.74 -9.05 3.76
CA ILE A 134 1.88 -9.30 4.92
C ILE A 134 2.40 -10.49 5.75
N ASP A 135 2.86 -11.55 5.11
CA ASP A 135 3.45 -12.71 5.81
C ASP A 135 4.74 -12.34 6.56
N ILE A 136 5.54 -11.41 6.04
CA ILE A 136 6.70 -10.87 6.76
C ILE A 136 6.25 -10.08 7.99
N LEU A 137 5.28 -9.20 7.85
CA LEU A 137 4.78 -8.37 8.95
C LEU A 137 4.12 -9.22 10.04
N ASP A 138 3.29 -10.20 9.67
CA ASP A 138 2.64 -11.14 10.60
C ASP A 138 3.70 -11.90 11.42
N ARG A 139 4.65 -12.51 10.74
CA ARG A 139 5.73 -13.29 11.40
C ARG A 139 6.56 -12.44 12.35
N ARG A 140 6.84 -11.18 12.00
CA ARG A 140 7.58 -10.26 12.86
C ARG A 140 6.75 -9.80 14.06
N ALA A 141 5.46 -9.60 13.88
CA ALA A 141 4.56 -9.26 14.96
C ALA A 141 4.42 -10.39 15.98
N ASP A 142 4.33 -11.64 15.51
CA ASP A 142 4.27 -12.83 16.37
C ASP A 142 5.56 -13.01 17.19
N ALA A 143 6.72 -12.75 16.57
CA ALA A 143 8.03 -12.84 17.26
C ALA A 143 8.24 -11.74 18.31
N GLY A 144 7.54 -10.62 18.22
CA GLY A 144 7.68 -9.43 19.10
C GLY A 144 6.77 -9.39 20.32
N GLN A 145 6.13 -10.51 20.73
CA GLN A 145 5.17 -10.61 21.85
C GLN A 145 3.82 -9.92 21.59
N GLY A 146 2.96 -10.56 20.85
CA GLY A 146 1.56 -10.19 20.80
C GLY A 146 0.86 -10.27 19.47
N GLY A 147 1.51 -10.73 18.42
CA GLY A 147 0.94 -10.88 17.08
C GLY A 147 0.30 -9.61 16.53
N LEU A 148 0.18 -9.46 15.25
CA LEU A 148 -0.82 -8.53 14.72
C LEU A 148 -2.16 -8.94 15.34
N PRO A 149 -2.93 -8.01 15.95
CA PRO A 149 -4.29 -8.34 16.35
C PRO A 149 -4.94 -9.08 15.20
N ALA A 150 -5.55 -10.24 15.44
CA ALA A 150 -6.13 -11.09 14.38
C ALA A 150 -7.01 -10.29 13.41
N TYR A 151 -7.60 -9.19 13.92
CA TYR A 151 -8.37 -8.26 13.12
C TYR A 151 -7.50 -7.43 12.16
N ALA A 152 -6.23 -7.15 12.48
CA ALA A 152 -5.33 -6.37 11.65
C ALA A 152 -4.77 -7.18 10.49
N ALA A 153 -4.39 -8.42 10.78
CA ALA A 153 -4.04 -9.40 9.75
C ALA A 153 -5.26 -9.67 8.85
N HIS A 154 -6.45 -9.76 9.44
CA HIS A 154 -7.70 -9.89 8.68
C HIS A 154 -8.00 -8.62 7.86
N ALA A 155 -7.88 -7.42 8.41
CA ALA A 155 -8.11 -6.17 7.69
C ALA A 155 -7.11 -5.98 6.55
N ALA A 156 -5.84 -6.27 6.77
CA ALA A 156 -4.82 -6.24 5.73
C ALA A 156 -5.08 -7.26 4.61
N ARG A 157 -5.72 -8.39 4.95
CA ARG A 157 -6.13 -9.45 3.99
C ARG A 157 -7.52 -9.23 3.39
N SER A 158 -8.49 -8.71 4.15
CA SER A 158 -9.91 -8.62 3.76
C SER A 158 -10.28 -7.36 2.97
N HIS A 159 -9.48 -6.31 3.03
CA HIS A 159 -9.59 -5.20 2.07
C HIS A 159 -8.97 -5.54 0.70
N LEU A 160 -8.48 -6.78 0.57
CA LEU A 160 -7.91 -7.37 -0.62
C LEU A 160 -8.60 -8.73 -0.78
N PRO A 161 -9.30 -9.00 -1.89
CA PRO A 161 -9.96 -10.29 -2.06
C PRO A 161 -8.93 -11.41 -1.89
N ALA A 162 -9.26 -12.37 -1.03
CA ALA A 162 -8.51 -13.60 -0.90
C ALA A 162 -8.51 -14.32 -2.25
N ASP A 163 -7.39 -14.96 -2.58
CA ASP A 163 -7.22 -15.73 -3.79
C ASP A 163 -8.46 -16.59 -4.11
N GLY A 164 -9.03 -16.41 -5.28
CA GLY A 164 -9.93 -17.37 -5.92
C GLY A 164 -11.40 -17.36 -5.51
N ALA A 165 -11.87 -16.54 -4.61
CA ALA A 165 -13.30 -16.41 -4.37
C ALA A 165 -13.91 -15.45 -5.42
N ARG A 166 -14.46 -16.02 -6.50
CA ARG A 166 -15.42 -15.30 -7.33
C ARG A 166 -16.58 -14.91 -6.44
N GLY A 167 -16.61 -13.63 -6.05
CA GLY A 167 -17.76 -13.09 -5.34
C GLY A 167 -19.00 -13.29 -6.19
N THR A 168 -19.99 -14.01 -5.65
CA THR A 168 -21.34 -13.98 -6.20
C THR A 168 -21.82 -12.54 -6.15
N PRO A 169 -22.50 -12.05 -7.20
CA PRO A 169 -23.08 -10.71 -7.15
C PRO A 169 -24.08 -10.63 -6.00
N TYR A 170 -24.13 -9.52 -5.34
CA TYR A 170 -25.06 -9.20 -4.27
C TYR A 170 -26.50 -9.53 -4.71
N GLU A 171 -27.13 -10.53 -4.06
CA GLU A 171 -28.56 -10.60 -3.93
C GLU A 171 -29.03 -9.71 -2.76
#